data_0a8daf74876557e40d964883b4218f6c
#
_entry.id   0a8daf74876557e40d964883b4218f6c
#
_cell.length_a   1.000
_cell.length_b   1.000
_cell.length_c   1.000
_cell.angle_alpha   90.00
_cell.angle_beta   90.00
_cell.angle_gamma   90.00
#
_symmetry.space_group_name_H-M   'P 1'
#
loop_
_entity.id
_entity.type
_entity.pdbx_description
1 polymer ?
#
loop_
_entity_poly.entity_id
_entity_poly.type
_entity_poly.pdbx_seq_one_letter_code
_entity_poly.pdbx_strand_id
1 'polypeptide(L)'
;MARQRTRPLPSRAAFLRRAAGFILLAGIFLLLSLGLGVLGYHVCSGLGWIDSLLNASMILTGMGPVDEMPDDGAKIFASAYAIFSGAVYPAMTALILYPFLHRMLVILHLQGLEEDGGA
;
A
#
# COMPACT_ATOMS: atom_id res chain seq x y z
N MET A 1 -7.27 -3.15 -43.31
CA MET A 1 -6.13 -2.54 -42.61
C MET A 1 -6.58 -2.16 -41.19
N ALA A 2 -6.07 -2.85 -40.22
CA ALA A 2 -6.30 -2.46 -38.83
C ALA A 2 -5.59 -1.12 -38.60
N ARG A 3 -6.35 -0.05 -38.51
CA ARG A 3 -5.83 1.20 -37.98
C ARG A 3 -5.39 0.93 -36.56
N GLN A 4 -4.09 0.85 -36.34
CA GLN A 4 -3.57 0.96 -34.99
C GLN A 4 -4.05 2.31 -34.46
N ARG A 5 -5.15 2.29 -33.74
CA ARG A 5 -5.56 3.44 -32.97
C ARG A 5 -4.49 3.62 -31.92
N THR A 6 -3.56 4.51 -32.16
CA THR A 6 -2.74 5.06 -31.11
C THR A 6 -3.70 5.60 -30.08
N ARG A 7 -3.86 4.83 -28.98
CA ARG A 7 -4.67 5.31 -27.88
C ARG A 7 -4.01 6.58 -27.35
N PRO A 8 -4.68 7.74 -27.43
CA PRO A 8 -4.10 8.93 -26.83
C PRO A 8 -3.84 8.67 -25.36
N LEU A 9 -2.77 9.27 -24.82
CA LEU A 9 -2.52 9.28 -23.40
C LEU A 9 -3.82 9.65 -22.67
N PRO A 10 -4.21 8.88 -21.62
CA PRO A 10 -5.43 9.21 -20.90
C PRO A 10 -5.37 10.65 -20.43
N SER A 11 -6.49 11.36 -20.59
CA SER A 11 -6.65 12.72 -20.07
C SER A 11 -6.33 12.76 -18.59
N ARG A 12 -5.95 13.93 -18.06
CA ARG A 12 -5.73 14.10 -16.62
C ARG A 12 -6.90 13.59 -15.79
N ALA A 13 -8.13 13.80 -16.25
CA ALA A 13 -9.32 13.33 -15.57
C ALA A 13 -9.37 11.80 -15.49
N ALA A 14 -9.05 11.09 -16.58
CA ALA A 14 -9.02 9.64 -16.60
C ALA A 14 -7.87 9.09 -15.73
N PHE A 15 -6.71 9.75 -15.74
CA PHE A 15 -5.59 9.39 -14.88
C PHE A 15 -5.93 9.56 -13.39
N LEU A 16 -6.51 10.71 -13.03
CA LEU A 16 -6.90 10.99 -11.65
C LEU A 16 -7.97 10.00 -11.16
N ARG A 17 -8.91 9.63 -12.03
CA ARG A 17 -9.92 8.63 -11.71
C ARG A 17 -9.30 7.26 -11.43
N ARG A 18 -8.33 6.84 -12.24
CA ARG A 18 -7.59 5.60 -12.04
C ARG A 18 -6.77 5.63 -10.75
N ALA A 19 -6.02 6.71 -10.54
CA ALA A 19 -5.21 6.90 -9.34
C ALA A 19 -6.09 6.90 -8.09
N ALA A 20 -7.23 7.60 -8.13
CA ALA A 20 -8.20 7.61 -7.03
C ALA A 20 -8.75 6.21 -6.74
N GLY A 21 -9.02 5.41 -7.78
CA GLY A 21 -9.45 4.03 -7.61
C GLY A 21 -8.43 3.16 -6.92
N PHE A 22 -7.16 3.24 -7.32
CA PHE A 22 -6.06 2.51 -6.69
C PHE A 22 -5.83 2.96 -5.24
N ILE A 23 -5.85 4.26 -4.99
CA ILE A 23 -5.68 4.81 -3.64
C ILE A 23 -6.84 4.40 -2.74
N LEU A 24 -8.06 4.43 -3.24
CA LEU A 24 -9.23 4.00 -2.50
C LEU A 24 -9.17 2.52 -2.14
N LEU A 25 -8.82 1.66 -3.10
CA LEU A 25 -8.67 0.22 -2.87
C LEU A 25 -7.59 -0.07 -1.85
N ALA A 26 -6.42 0.56 -1.99
CA ALA A 26 -5.32 0.41 -1.05
C ALA A 26 -5.69 0.93 0.34
N GLY A 27 -6.39 2.05 0.41
CA GLY A 27 -6.87 2.63 1.66
C GLY A 27 -7.85 1.72 2.39
N ILE A 28 -8.80 1.12 1.68
CA ILE A 28 -9.75 0.17 2.25
C ILE A 28 -9.02 -1.06 2.79
N PHE A 29 -8.11 -1.61 2.01
CA PHE A 29 -7.33 -2.78 2.42
C PHE A 29 -6.46 -2.46 3.63
N LEU A 30 -5.83 -1.29 3.66
CA LEU A 30 -5.03 -0.82 4.78
C LEU A 30 -5.87 -0.67 6.04
N LEU A 31 -7.06 -0.08 5.94
CA LEU A 31 -7.99 0.08 7.06
C LEU A 31 -8.45 -1.28 7.59
N LEU A 32 -8.73 -2.24 6.72
CA LEU A 32 -9.10 -3.60 7.12
C LEU A 32 -7.94 -4.29 7.83
N SER A 33 -6.73 -4.15 7.33
CA SER A 33 -5.52 -4.71 7.94
C SER A 33 -5.25 -4.08 9.31
N LEU A 34 -5.41 -2.76 9.41
CA LEU A 34 -5.26 -2.03 10.66
C LEU A 34 -6.32 -2.45 11.67
N GLY A 35 -7.57 -2.55 11.23
CA GLY A 35 -8.68 -3.00 12.07
C GLY A 35 -8.46 -4.41 12.62
N LEU A 36 -7.96 -5.32 11.80
CA LEU A 36 -7.61 -6.67 12.22
C LEU A 36 -6.53 -6.64 13.30
N GLY A 37 -5.50 -5.81 13.13
CA GLY A 37 -4.43 -5.63 14.11
C GLY A 37 -4.95 -5.05 15.41
N VAL A 38 -5.77 -4.00 15.35
CA VAL A 38 -6.38 -3.37 16.54
C VAL A 38 -7.21 -4.37 17.32
N LEU A 39 -8.08 -5.11 16.63
CA LEU A 39 -8.93 -6.10 17.25
C LEU A 39 -8.11 -7.22 17.90
N GLY A 40 -7.10 -7.72 17.19
CA GLY A 40 -6.22 -8.76 17.69
C GLY A 40 -5.42 -8.32 18.91
N TYR A 41 -4.87 -7.12 18.92
CA TYR A 41 -4.17 -6.58 20.08
C TYR A 41 -5.10 -6.36 21.26
N HIS A 42 -6.30 -5.89 21.02
CA HIS A 42 -7.28 -5.69 22.09
C HIS A 42 -7.66 -7.02 22.74
N VAL A 43 -7.91 -8.03 21.94
CA VAL A 43 -8.34 -9.36 22.43
C VAL A 43 -7.18 -10.15 23.00
N CYS A 44 -6.04 -10.21 22.30
CA CYS A 44 -4.91 -11.07 22.69
C CYS A 44 -4.03 -10.45 23.76
N SER A 45 -3.86 -9.14 23.76
CA SER A 45 -2.94 -8.45 24.67
C SER A 45 -3.65 -7.70 25.80
N GLY A 46 -4.97 -7.59 25.75
CA GLY A 46 -5.74 -6.86 26.74
C GLY A 46 -5.53 -5.35 26.73
N LEU A 47 -4.94 -4.81 25.69
CA LEU A 47 -4.69 -3.38 25.55
C LEU A 47 -5.99 -2.62 25.28
N GLY A 48 -6.04 -1.35 25.68
CA GLY A 48 -7.12 -0.45 25.32
C GLY A 48 -7.19 -0.24 23.81
N TRP A 49 -8.29 0.29 23.31
CA TRP A 49 -8.49 0.50 21.87
C TRP A 49 -7.44 1.42 21.26
N ILE A 50 -7.09 2.50 21.95
CA ILE A 50 -6.10 3.47 21.45
C ILE A 50 -4.70 2.87 21.48
N ASP A 51 -4.34 2.15 22.52
CA ASP A 51 -3.05 1.46 22.62
C ASP A 51 -2.95 0.35 21.58
N SER A 52 -4.04 -0.38 21.33
CA SER A 52 -4.12 -1.37 20.27
C SER A 52 -3.92 -0.74 18.88
N LEU A 53 -4.52 0.42 18.63
CA LEU A 53 -4.35 1.18 17.41
C LEU A 53 -2.89 1.61 17.24
N LEU A 54 -2.27 2.12 18.29
CA LEU A 54 -0.87 2.55 18.26
C LEU A 54 0.06 1.38 17.91
N ASN A 55 -0.07 0.26 18.59
CA ASN A 55 0.77 -0.91 18.34
C ASN A 55 0.54 -1.51 16.95
N ALA A 56 -0.70 -1.63 16.53
CA ALA A 56 -1.04 -2.13 15.20
C ALA A 56 -0.47 -1.22 14.09
N SER A 57 -0.57 0.09 14.26
CA SER A 57 -0.02 1.07 13.32
C SER A 57 1.50 0.97 13.23
N MET A 58 2.16 0.85 14.36
CA MET A 58 3.63 0.75 14.43
C MET A 58 4.14 -0.53 13.77
N ILE A 59 3.49 -1.65 13.98
CA ILE A 59 3.86 -2.91 13.33
C ILE A 59 3.54 -2.86 11.83
N LEU A 60 2.38 -2.34 11.47
CA LEU A 60 1.96 -2.27 10.06
C LEU A 60 2.95 -1.44 9.22
N THR A 61 3.48 -0.38 9.79
CA THR A 61 4.46 0.48 9.11
C THR A 61 5.91 0.01 9.24
N GLY A 62 6.16 -1.07 9.97
CA GLY A 62 7.49 -1.67 10.12
C GLY A 62 8.32 -1.13 11.26
N MET A 63 7.76 -0.26 12.12
CA MET A 63 8.49 0.32 13.25
C MET A 63 8.54 -0.58 14.47
N GLY A 64 7.67 -1.58 14.54
CA GLY A 64 7.60 -2.50 15.65
C GLY A 64 6.64 -2.07 16.76
N PRO A 65 6.32 -2.96 17.71
CA PRO A 65 5.36 -2.67 18.78
C PRO A 65 5.96 -1.71 19.80
N VAL A 66 5.11 -0.87 20.39
CA VAL A 66 5.49 0.07 21.45
C VAL A 66 5.40 -0.59 22.82
N ASP A 67 4.37 -1.40 23.03
CA ASP A 67 4.12 -2.07 24.30
C ASP A 67 4.67 -3.49 24.28
N GLU A 68 5.11 -3.97 25.45
CA GLU A 68 5.53 -5.36 25.60
C GLU A 68 4.33 -6.30 25.54
N MET A 69 4.53 -7.46 24.94
CA MET A 69 3.49 -8.48 24.88
C MET A 69 3.44 -9.24 26.21
N PRO A 70 2.23 -9.35 26.83
CA PRO A 70 2.14 -9.92 28.17
C PRO A 70 2.34 -11.43 28.25
N ASP A 71 2.04 -12.17 27.16
CA ASP A 71 2.13 -13.62 27.15
C ASP A 71 2.57 -14.16 25.79
N ASP A 72 2.75 -15.47 25.71
CA ASP A 72 3.19 -16.13 24.48
C ASP A 72 2.14 -16.06 23.37
N GLY A 73 0.85 -16.10 23.71
CA GLY A 73 -0.23 -15.96 22.74
C GLY A 73 -0.21 -14.59 22.05
N ALA A 74 -0.01 -13.53 22.83
CA ALA A 74 0.13 -12.17 22.30
C ALA A 74 1.39 -12.04 21.44
N LYS A 75 2.49 -12.67 21.84
CA LYS A 75 3.74 -12.67 21.08
C LYS A 75 3.57 -13.39 19.74
N ILE A 76 2.88 -14.52 19.71
CA ILE A 76 2.59 -15.25 18.47
C ILE A 76 1.72 -14.41 17.55
N PHE A 77 0.68 -13.77 18.08
CA PHE A 77 -0.17 -12.88 17.30
C PHE A 77 0.65 -11.72 16.70
N ALA A 78 1.46 -11.07 17.51
CA ALA A 78 2.31 -9.96 17.08
C ALA A 78 3.29 -10.39 15.99
N SER A 79 3.87 -11.58 16.11
CA SER A 79 4.79 -12.14 15.14
C SER A 79 4.09 -12.42 13.79
N ALA A 80 2.93 -13.07 13.84
CA ALA A 80 2.13 -13.34 12.64
C ALA A 80 1.68 -12.03 11.97
N TYR A 81 1.23 -11.07 12.75
CA TYR A 81 0.81 -9.77 12.26
C TYR A 81 1.98 -8.99 11.65
N ALA A 82 3.16 -9.06 12.25
CA ALA A 82 4.37 -8.42 11.73
C ALA A 82 4.78 -8.99 10.38
N ILE A 83 4.73 -10.31 10.20
CA ILE A 83 5.02 -10.97 8.92
C ILE A 83 3.99 -10.56 7.88
N PHE A 84 2.72 -10.59 8.23
CA PHE A 84 1.63 -10.14 7.36
C PHE A 84 1.82 -8.68 6.94
N SER A 85 2.13 -7.81 7.90
CA SER A 85 2.35 -6.38 7.66
C SER A 85 3.57 -6.12 6.77
N GLY A 86 4.62 -6.91 6.93
CA GLY A 86 5.82 -6.84 6.11
C GLY A 86 5.55 -7.12 4.63
N ALA A 87 4.53 -7.94 4.33
CA ALA A 87 4.09 -8.19 2.97
C ALA A 87 3.07 -7.15 2.49
N VAL A 88 2.12 -6.77 3.36
CA VAL A 88 0.99 -5.90 3.00
C VAL A 88 1.43 -4.45 2.78
N TYR A 89 2.24 -3.90 3.67
CA TYR A 89 2.60 -2.48 3.59
C TYR A 89 3.38 -2.13 2.31
N PRO A 90 4.43 -2.89 1.92
CA PRO A 90 5.09 -2.64 0.65
C PRO A 90 4.18 -2.86 -0.55
N ALA A 91 3.30 -3.85 -0.50
CA ALA A 91 2.33 -4.11 -1.57
C ALA A 91 1.34 -2.95 -1.72
N MET A 92 0.85 -2.39 -0.60
CA MET A 92 -0.03 -1.22 -0.63
C MET A 92 0.68 0.00 -1.17
N THR A 93 1.92 0.23 -0.75
CA THR A 93 2.74 1.33 -1.26
C THR A 93 2.95 1.20 -2.77
N ALA A 94 3.28 0.00 -3.24
CA ALA A 94 3.45 -0.27 -4.67
C ALA A 94 2.15 -0.03 -5.44
N LEU A 95 1.02 -0.45 -4.90
CA LEU A 95 -0.29 -0.27 -5.52
C LEU A 95 -0.66 1.22 -5.64
N ILE A 96 -0.39 2.01 -4.61
CA ILE A 96 -0.64 3.46 -4.61
C ILE A 96 0.26 4.15 -5.64
N LEU A 97 1.52 3.75 -5.71
CA LEU A 97 2.51 4.37 -6.60
C LEU A 97 2.41 3.89 -8.05
N TYR A 98 1.77 2.72 -8.28
CA TYR A 98 1.72 2.10 -9.59
C TYR A 98 1.25 3.04 -10.71
N PRO A 99 0.11 3.74 -10.59
CA PRO A 99 -0.34 4.64 -11.66
C PRO A 99 0.63 5.78 -11.92
N PHE A 100 1.28 6.31 -10.88
CA PHE A 100 2.26 7.39 -11.00
C PHE A 100 3.55 6.91 -11.65
N LEU A 101 4.06 5.75 -11.23
CA LEU A 101 5.26 5.14 -11.80
C LEU A 101 5.05 4.74 -13.25
N HIS A 102 3.91 4.15 -13.56
CA HIS A 102 3.57 3.76 -14.94
C HIS A 102 3.57 4.98 -15.86
N ARG A 103 2.93 6.07 -15.43
CA ARG A 103 2.89 7.32 -16.21
C ARG A 103 4.28 7.90 -16.40
N MET A 104 5.09 7.92 -15.35
CA MET A 104 6.46 8.42 -15.40
C MET A 104 7.32 7.59 -16.36
N LEU A 105 7.23 6.27 -16.29
CA LEU A 105 7.96 5.36 -17.18
C LEU A 105 7.55 5.55 -18.64
N VAL A 106 6.27 5.73 -18.93
CA VAL A 106 5.79 5.99 -20.29
C VAL A 106 6.35 7.31 -20.81
N ILE A 107 6.34 8.37 -20.00
CA ILE A 107 6.90 9.67 -20.39
C ILE A 107 8.39 9.56 -20.66
N LEU A 108 9.15 8.90 -19.80
CA LEU A 108 10.59 8.69 -19.96
C LEU A 108 10.90 7.86 -21.21
N HIS A 109 10.10 6.84 -21.47
CA HIS A 109 10.26 6.02 -22.67
C HIS A 109 10.04 6.82 -23.95
N LEU A 110 9.01 7.66 -23.99
CA LEU A 110 8.73 8.55 -25.12
C LEU A 110 9.85 9.56 -25.32
N GLN A 111 10.39 10.15 -24.25
CA GLN A 111 11.53 11.06 -24.31
C GLN A 111 12.78 10.36 -24.83
N GLY A 112 13.04 9.13 -24.39
CA GLY A 112 14.16 8.34 -24.88
C GLY A 112 14.07 8.06 -26.38
N LEU A 113 12.88 7.80 -26.90
CA LEU A 113 12.66 7.62 -28.34
C LEU A 113 12.89 8.91 -29.12
N GLU A 114 12.52 10.06 -28.61
CA GLU A 114 12.78 11.36 -29.25
C GLU A 114 14.27 11.67 -29.32
N GLU A 115 15.02 11.38 -28.25
CA GLU A 115 16.47 11.55 -28.23
C GLU A 115 17.16 10.65 -29.25
N ASP A 116 16.77 9.37 -29.30
CA ASP A 116 17.34 8.42 -30.27
C ASP A 116 16.95 8.77 -31.73
N GLY A 117 15.76 9.32 -31.94
CA GLY A 117 15.29 9.73 -33.26
C GLY A 117 15.86 11.07 -33.72
N GLY A 118 16.45 11.86 -32.84
CA GLY A 118 17.05 13.17 -33.16
C GLY A 118 18.54 13.12 -33.45
N ALA A 119 19.15 11.96 -33.44
CA ALA A 119 20.58 11.81 -33.72
C ALA A 119 20.88 11.71 -35.22
#